data_b41b8b300a15c99f00e1a4c148a4897e
#
_entry.id   b41b8b300a15c99f00e1a4c148a4897e
#
_cell.length_a   1.000
_cell.length_b   1.000
_cell.length_c   1.000
_cell.angle_alpha   90.00
_cell.angle_beta   90.00
_cell.angle_gamma   90.00
#
_symmetry.space_group_name_H-M   'P 1'
#
loop_
_entity.id
_entity.type
_entity.pdbx_description
1 polymer ?
#
loop_
_entity_poly.entity_id
_entity_poly.type
_entity_poly.pdbx_seq_one_letter_code
_entity_poly.pdbx_strand_id
1 'polypeptide(L)'
;IWTSSTLKAIERLNSDKNFLMDNLSTILPDEFKLDQIIGEFNIFPVSLSLNLPVLNFKKLVFVGDAFHTFHPVGGQGLNTCWRDVNTIYDLFNKNTAITKMQLILFKFKYFSSRILDIIFTIFITDSLISIFANKNVLLFPIRRFSFLLLNKFLFTRKLVINQMTKSLIYSRIK
;
A
#
# COMPACT_ATOMS: atom_id res chain seq x y z
N ILE A 1 4.54 -14.73 -3.94
CA ILE A 1 5.36 -13.55 -3.54
C ILE A 1 5.80 -13.77 -2.09
N TRP A 2 7.10 -13.67 -1.85
CA TRP A 2 7.68 -13.86 -0.52
C TRP A 2 8.36 -12.57 -0.07
N THR A 3 7.78 -11.88 0.88
CA THR A 3 8.35 -10.65 1.45
C THR A 3 9.32 -10.96 2.58
N SER A 4 10.45 -10.26 2.62
CA SER A 4 11.46 -10.41 3.66
C SER A 4 12.33 -9.16 3.77
N SER A 5 13.21 -9.12 4.79
CA SER A 5 14.25 -8.08 4.84
C SER A 5 15.21 -8.21 3.66
N THR A 6 15.82 -7.10 3.25
CA THR A 6 16.75 -7.04 2.10
C THR A 6 17.88 -8.08 2.21
N LEU A 7 18.46 -8.25 3.41
CA LEU A 7 19.53 -9.24 3.64
C LEU A 7 19.05 -10.67 3.36
N LYS A 8 17.88 -11.06 3.89
CA LYS A 8 17.29 -12.38 3.65
C LYS A 8 16.87 -12.59 2.20
N ALA A 9 16.44 -11.53 1.53
CA ALA A 9 16.09 -11.62 0.11
C ALA A 9 17.32 -11.90 -0.75
N ILE A 10 18.45 -11.23 -0.49
CA ILE A 10 19.72 -11.47 -1.17
C ILE A 10 20.26 -12.87 -0.88
N GLU A 11 20.21 -13.32 0.38
CA GLU A 11 20.59 -14.67 0.78
C GLU A 11 19.79 -15.72 -0.01
N ARG A 12 18.47 -15.55 -0.11
CA ARG A 12 17.61 -16.44 -0.88
C ARG A 12 17.87 -16.43 -2.38
N LEU A 13 18.19 -15.26 -2.95
CA LEU A 13 18.54 -15.17 -4.37
C LEU A 13 19.80 -16.00 -4.71
N ASN A 14 20.75 -16.01 -3.78
CA ASN A 14 22.03 -16.74 -3.94
C ASN A 14 21.96 -18.20 -3.46
N SER A 15 20.82 -18.63 -2.91
CA SER A 15 20.64 -19.98 -2.41
C SER A 15 20.20 -20.95 -3.52
N ASP A 16 20.52 -22.24 -3.35
CA ASP A 16 20.03 -23.29 -4.25
C ASP A 16 18.48 -23.43 -4.15
N LYS A 17 17.88 -23.85 -5.27
CA LYS A 17 16.44 -24.06 -5.38
C LYS A 17 15.92 -25.08 -4.36
N ASN A 18 16.68 -26.12 -4.07
CA ASN A 18 16.31 -27.13 -3.07
C ASN A 18 16.22 -26.54 -1.66
N PHE A 19 17.21 -25.71 -1.29
CA PHE A 19 17.18 -25.00 0.00
C PHE A 19 15.96 -24.09 0.13
N LEU A 20 15.56 -23.43 -0.96
CA LEU A 20 14.36 -22.60 -0.97
C LEU A 20 13.07 -23.42 -0.87
N MET A 21 13.01 -24.57 -1.52
CA MET A 21 11.90 -25.50 -1.41
C MET A 21 11.73 -26.01 0.03
N ASP A 22 12.82 -26.40 0.68
CA ASP A 22 12.81 -26.85 2.07
C ASP A 22 12.31 -25.74 3.01
N ASN A 23 12.82 -24.51 2.84
CA ASN A 23 12.34 -23.37 3.62
C ASN A 23 10.86 -23.04 3.38
N LEU A 24 10.38 -23.18 2.15
CA LEU A 24 8.96 -22.97 1.84
C LEU A 24 8.09 -24.07 2.44
N SER A 25 8.52 -25.32 2.37
CA SER A 25 7.78 -26.45 2.96
C SER A 25 7.60 -26.34 4.46
N THR A 26 8.55 -25.71 5.18
CA THR A 26 8.42 -25.46 6.63
C THR A 26 7.38 -24.37 6.98
N ILE A 27 7.02 -23.53 6.01
CA ILE A 27 6.10 -22.39 6.22
C ILE A 27 4.69 -22.73 5.73
N LEU A 28 4.60 -23.57 4.71
CA LEU A 28 3.33 -23.95 4.11
C LEU A 28 2.64 -25.03 4.96
N PRO A 29 1.30 -25.04 5.00
CA PRO A 29 0.56 -26.15 5.60
C PRO A 29 0.88 -27.49 4.90
N ASP A 30 0.84 -28.59 5.65
CA ASP A 30 1.19 -29.94 5.18
C ASP A 30 0.37 -30.41 3.97
N GLU A 31 -0.77 -29.78 3.73
CA GLU A 31 -1.64 -30.04 2.58
C GLU A 31 -1.02 -29.61 1.23
N PHE A 32 -0.06 -28.65 1.27
CA PHE A 32 0.59 -28.11 0.08
C PHE A 32 1.94 -28.79 -0.13
N LYS A 33 1.99 -29.74 -1.05
CA LYS A 33 3.25 -30.35 -1.47
C LYS A 33 3.87 -29.50 -2.58
N LEU A 34 5.14 -29.15 -2.40
CA LEU A 34 5.94 -28.45 -3.40
C LEU A 34 6.65 -29.47 -4.27
N ASP A 35 6.35 -29.51 -5.55
CA ASP A 35 7.01 -30.45 -6.49
C ASP A 35 8.29 -29.85 -7.04
N GLN A 36 8.23 -28.63 -7.58
CA GLN A 36 9.38 -27.95 -8.17
C GLN A 36 9.21 -26.45 -8.25
N ILE A 37 10.32 -25.73 -8.33
CA ILE A 37 10.36 -24.28 -8.60
C ILE A 37 10.59 -24.08 -10.10
N ILE A 38 9.63 -23.48 -10.78
CA ILE A 38 9.69 -23.17 -12.20
C ILE A 38 10.13 -21.70 -12.38
N GLY A 39 11.14 -21.49 -13.25
CA GLY A 39 11.63 -20.16 -13.60
C GLY A 39 12.74 -19.64 -12.69
N GLU A 40 12.98 -18.33 -12.77
CA GLU A 40 14.03 -17.62 -12.03
C GLU A 40 13.42 -16.77 -10.91
N PHE A 41 14.23 -16.54 -9.88
CA PHE A 41 13.85 -15.65 -8.79
C PHE A 41 14.23 -14.21 -9.14
N ASN A 42 13.31 -13.30 -8.88
CA ASN A 42 13.56 -11.87 -9.01
C ASN A 42 13.29 -11.19 -7.68
N ILE A 43 14.14 -10.23 -7.31
CA ILE A 43 13.97 -9.38 -6.13
C ILE A 43 13.51 -8.02 -6.58
N PHE A 44 12.42 -7.54 -5.97
CA PHE A 44 11.90 -6.20 -6.17
C PHE A 44 12.00 -5.44 -4.85
N PRO A 45 12.75 -4.32 -4.81
CA PRO A 45 12.79 -3.48 -3.62
C PRO A 45 11.41 -2.85 -3.40
N VAL A 46 10.93 -2.92 -2.17
CA VAL A 46 9.71 -2.23 -1.75
C VAL A 46 10.12 -1.02 -0.93
N SER A 47 9.80 0.15 -1.42
CA SER A 47 10.08 1.41 -0.75
C SER A 47 8.81 2.25 -0.61
N LEU A 48 8.72 2.98 0.50
CA LEU A 48 7.73 4.04 0.65
C LEU A 48 8.29 5.31 0.03
N SER A 49 7.55 5.94 -0.87
CA SER A 49 7.90 7.25 -1.41
C SER A 49 6.68 8.16 -1.51
N LEU A 50 6.92 9.45 -1.35
CA LEU A 50 5.92 10.50 -1.52
C LEU A 50 6.54 11.66 -2.30
N ASN A 51 6.14 11.83 -3.55
CA ASN A 51 6.57 12.91 -4.42
C ASN A 51 5.53 14.02 -4.44
N LEU A 52 5.86 15.17 -3.85
CA LEU A 52 4.92 16.28 -3.74
C LEU A 52 4.64 16.91 -5.11
N PRO A 53 3.44 16.80 -5.68
CA PRO A 53 3.14 17.29 -7.02
C PRO A 53 3.17 18.83 -7.12
N VAL A 54 2.99 19.51 -5.98
CA VAL A 54 2.97 20.98 -5.90
C VAL A 54 4.37 21.59 -6.10
N LEU A 55 5.43 20.89 -5.66
CA LEU A 55 6.81 21.38 -5.73
C LEU A 55 7.42 21.24 -7.13
N ASN A 56 6.77 20.55 -8.04
CA ASN A 56 7.23 20.43 -9.40
C ASN A 56 6.65 21.55 -10.27
N PHE A 57 7.47 22.56 -10.58
CA PHE A 57 7.08 23.72 -11.42
C PHE A 57 6.80 23.38 -12.88
N LYS A 58 7.12 22.16 -13.32
CA LYS A 58 6.83 21.71 -14.69
C LYS A 58 5.33 21.48 -14.88
N LYS A 59 4.89 21.41 -16.14
CA LYS A 59 3.50 21.08 -16.53
C LYS A 59 3.15 19.60 -16.28
N LEU A 60 3.68 19.00 -15.21
CA LEU A 60 3.51 17.60 -14.86
C LEU A 60 2.66 17.48 -13.59
N VAL A 61 1.81 16.47 -13.56
CA VAL A 61 1.07 16.03 -12.37
C VAL A 61 1.44 14.57 -12.12
N PHE A 62 1.95 14.27 -10.94
CA PHE A 62 2.23 12.89 -10.54
C PHE A 62 0.97 12.21 -10.05
N VAL A 63 0.77 10.96 -10.46
CA VAL A 63 -0.40 10.13 -10.15
C VAL A 63 0.06 8.72 -9.81
N GLY A 64 -0.64 8.05 -8.92
CA GLY A 64 -0.34 6.68 -8.53
C GLY A 64 1.07 6.55 -7.97
N ASP A 65 1.79 5.51 -8.40
CA ASP A 65 3.15 5.20 -7.88
C ASP A 65 4.17 6.30 -8.15
N ALA A 66 3.95 7.15 -9.17
CA ALA A 66 4.78 8.34 -9.39
C ALA A 66 4.54 9.42 -8.33
N PHE A 67 3.37 9.47 -7.71
CA PHE A 67 3.03 10.37 -6.62
C PHE A 67 3.35 9.73 -5.25
N HIS A 68 2.91 8.50 -5.03
CA HIS A 68 3.03 7.79 -3.76
C HIS A 68 3.21 6.29 -3.97
N THR A 69 4.16 5.69 -3.29
CA THR A 69 4.28 4.24 -3.18
C THR A 69 4.02 3.82 -1.74
N PHE A 70 3.35 2.69 -1.58
CA PHE A 70 3.03 2.12 -0.28
C PHE A 70 3.68 0.76 -0.13
N HIS A 71 3.87 0.35 1.10
CA HIS A 71 4.19 -1.05 1.38
C HIS A 71 3.01 -1.93 0.90
N PRO A 72 3.27 -3.08 0.23
CA PRO A 72 2.22 -3.93 -0.38
C PRO A 72 1.27 -4.58 0.63
N VAL A 73 1.49 -4.41 1.92
CA VAL A 73 0.58 -4.86 2.98
C VAL A 73 -0.78 -4.21 2.82
N GLY A 74 -1.79 -5.05 2.62
CA GLY A 74 -3.17 -4.61 2.42
C GLY A 74 -3.53 -4.23 0.98
N GLY A 75 -2.62 -4.31 0.01
CA GLY A 75 -2.91 -4.13 -1.42
C GLY A 75 -3.48 -2.76 -1.78
N GLN A 76 -3.08 -1.68 -1.09
CA GLN A 76 -3.71 -0.37 -1.22
C GLN A 76 -3.22 0.45 -2.43
N GLY A 77 -2.09 0.08 -3.06
CA GLY A 77 -1.52 0.84 -4.18
C GLY A 77 -2.53 1.10 -5.29
N LEU A 78 -3.14 0.04 -5.85
CA LEU A 78 -4.12 0.15 -6.92
C LEU A 78 -5.38 0.94 -6.50
N ASN A 79 -5.90 0.69 -5.30
CA ASN A 79 -7.08 1.40 -4.79
C ASN A 79 -6.82 2.90 -4.66
N THR A 80 -5.62 3.28 -4.25
CA THR A 80 -5.22 4.69 -4.11
C THR A 80 -5.02 5.34 -5.48
N CYS A 81 -4.45 4.62 -6.44
CA CYS A 81 -4.38 5.03 -7.85
C CYS A 81 -5.77 5.34 -8.43
N TRP A 82 -6.75 4.46 -8.23
CA TRP A 82 -8.12 4.70 -8.70
C TRP A 82 -8.75 5.95 -8.06
N ARG A 83 -8.46 6.21 -6.81
CA ARG A 83 -8.92 7.43 -6.12
C ARG A 83 -8.24 8.68 -6.69
N ASP A 84 -6.97 8.60 -7.09
CA ASP A 84 -6.26 9.67 -7.80
C ASP A 84 -6.93 9.98 -9.15
N VAL A 85 -7.17 8.95 -9.95
CA VAL A 85 -7.83 9.09 -11.26
C VAL A 85 -9.22 9.74 -11.10
N ASN A 86 -10.03 9.26 -10.15
CA ASN A 86 -11.35 9.86 -9.90
C ASN A 86 -11.25 11.32 -9.46
N THR A 87 -10.27 11.67 -8.60
CA THR A 87 -10.06 13.06 -8.18
C THR A 87 -9.67 13.95 -9.34
N ILE A 88 -8.77 13.48 -10.20
CA ILE A 88 -8.35 14.19 -11.40
C ILE A 88 -9.54 14.38 -12.35
N TYR A 89 -10.28 13.33 -12.61
CA TYR A 89 -11.48 13.37 -13.45
C TYR A 89 -12.49 14.41 -12.96
N ASP A 90 -12.81 14.41 -11.66
CA ASP A 90 -13.75 15.38 -11.06
C ASP A 90 -13.24 16.83 -11.15
N LEU A 91 -11.92 17.04 -11.07
CA LEU A 91 -11.32 18.36 -11.19
C LEU A 91 -11.26 18.84 -12.64
N PHE A 92 -11.02 17.94 -13.61
CA PHE A 92 -11.01 18.28 -15.03
C PHE A 92 -12.40 18.60 -15.57
N ASN A 93 -13.42 17.84 -15.21
CA ASN A 93 -14.79 18.07 -15.69
C ASN A 93 -15.35 19.45 -15.30
N LYS A 94 -14.74 20.12 -14.34
CA LYS A 94 -15.16 21.47 -13.90
C LYS A 94 -14.43 22.60 -14.66
N ASN A 95 -13.45 22.31 -15.53
CA ASN A 95 -12.59 23.33 -16.13
C ASN A 95 -12.35 23.02 -17.62
N THR A 96 -12.85 23.90 -18.50
CA THR A 96 -12.79 23.73 -19.97
C THR A 96 -11.53 24.30 -20.65
N ALA A 97 -10.74 25.13 -19.98
CA ALA A 97 -9.48 25.66 -20.51
C ALA A 97 -8.43 25.79 -19.39
N ILE A 98 -7.20 25.35 -19.66
CA ILE A 98 -6.14 25.32 -18.64
C ILE A 98 -5.09 26.38 -18.91
N THR A 99 -5.19 27.52 -18.25
CA THR A 99 -4.12 28.52 -18.15
C THR A 99 -3.04 28.05 -17.16
N LYS A 100 -1.84 28.71 -17.18
CA LYS A 100 -0.77 28.39 -16.22
C LYS A 100 -1.24 28.51 -14.75
N MET A 101 -2.03 29.53 -14.44
CA MET A 101 -2.57 29.75 -13.09
C MET A 101 -3.57 28.65 -12.73
N GLN A 102 -4.43 28.26 -13.63
CA GLN A 102 -5.39 27.17 -13.41
C GLN A 102 -4.70 25.82 -13.20
N LEU A 103 -3.56 25.56 -13.84
CA LEU A 103 -2.77 24.36 -13.60
C LEU A 103 -2.17 24.36 -12.18
N ILE A 104 -1.70 25.49 -11.67
CA ILE A 104 -1.21 25.60 -10.30
C ILE A 104 -2.35 25.35 -9.29
N LEU A 105 -3.51 25.97 -9.50
CA LEU A 105 -4.70 25.77 -8.67
C LEU A 105 -5.19 24.32 -8.73
N PHE A 106 -5.14 23.69 -9.90
CA PHE A 106 -5.48 22.30 -10.09
C PHE A 106 -4.55 21.38 -9.26
N LYS A 107 -3.24 21.58 -9.37
CA LYS A 107 -2.25 20.83 -8.60
C LYS A 107 -2.48 20.96 -7.08
N PHE A 108 -2.74 22.19 -6.63
CA PHE A 108 -3.02 22.45 -5.22
C PHE A 108 -4.29 21.74 -4.75
N LYS A 109 -5.39 21.85 -5.52
CA LYS A 109 -6.66 21.17 -5.22
C LYS A 109 -6.50 19.65 -5.22
N TYR A 110 -5.81 19.11 -6.21
CA TYR A 110 -5.52 17.68 -6.29
C TYR A 110 -4.72 17.23 -5.06
N PHE A 111 -3.62 17.88 -4.75
CA PHE A 111 -2.80 17.58 -3.59
C PHE A 111 -3.58 17.66 -2.29
N SER A 112 -4.29 18.77 -2.03
CA SER A 112 -5.03 18.98 -0.79
C SER A 112 -6.16 17.95 -0.59
N SER A 113 -6.79 17.49 -1.66
CA SER A 113 -7.84 16.48 -1.58
C SER A 113 -7.31 15.06 -1.35
N ARG A 114 -6.03 14.79 -1.71
CA ARG A 114 -5.45 13.45 -1.63
C ARG A 114 -4.51 13.24 -0.45
N ILE A 115 -3.84 14.30 0.02
CA ILE A 115 -2.75 14.17 1.01
C ILE A 115 -3.19 13.50 2.32
N LEU A 116 -4.35 13.82 2.83
CA LEU A 116 -4.85 13.23 4.08
C LEU A 116 -5.15 11.73 3.92
N ASP A 117 -5.75 11.35 2.79
CA ASP A 117 -6.02 9.95 2.47
C ASP A 117 -4.73 9.14 2.31
N ILE A 118 -3.73 9.73 1.64
CA ILE A 118 -2.41 9.12 1.45
C ILE A 118 -1.69 8.93 2.79
N ILE A 119 -1.58 9.99 3.61
CA ILE A 119 -0.94 9.92 4.92
C ILE A 119 -1.63 8.88 5.80
N PHE A 120 -2.95 8.84 5.79
CA PHE A 120 -3.71 7.88 6.58
C PHE A 120 -3.48 6.44 6.11
N THR A 121 -3.40 6.23 4.80
CA THR A 121 -3.07 4.93 4.22
C THR A 121 -1.65 4.49 4.59
N ILE A 122 -0.66 5.39 4.51
CA ILE A 122 0.72 5.14 4.98
C ILE A 122 0.72 4.74 6.45
N PHE A 123 0.05 5.53 7.30
CA PHE A 123 0.00 5.26 8.74
C PHE A 123 -0.60 3.89 9.06
N ILE A 124 -1.68 3.51 8.38
CA ILE A 124 -2.31 2.19 8.57
C ILE A 124 -1.37 1.07 8.11
N THR A 125 -0.80 1.16 6.91
CA THR A 125 0.08 0.11 6.38
C THR A 125 1.33 -0.06 7.22
N ASP A 126 1.96 1.01 7.66
CA ASP A 126 3.14 0.97 8.54
C ASP A 126 2.79 0.43 9.93
N SER A 127 1.63 0.79 10.48
CA SER A 127 1.15 0.25 11.75
C SER A 127 0.91 -1.26 11.66
N LEU A 128 0.33 -1.74 10.56
CA LEU A 128 0.15 -3.18 10.34
C LEU A 128 1.49 -3.92 10.30
N ILE A 129 2.49 -3.38 9.58
CA ILE A 129 3.83 -3.97 9.53
C ILE A 129 4.47 -3.97 10.93
N SER A 130 4.45 -2.83 11.60
CA SER A 130 5.08 -2.66 12.92
C SER A 130 4.47 -3.61 13.96
N ILE A 131 3.17 -3.82 13.91
CA ILE A 131 2.47 -4.70 14.86
C ILE A 131 2.65 -6.18 14.48
N PHE A 132 2.46 -6.54 13.21
CA PHE A 132 2.35 -7.95 12.81
C PHE A 132 3.65 -8.56 12.32
N ALA A 133 4.56 -7.80 11.71
CA ALA A 133 5.87 -8.31 11.27
C ALA A 133 6.93 -8.32 12.38
N ASN A 134 6.67 -7.64 13.49
CA ASN A 134 7.61 -7.56 14.60
C ASN A 134 7.53 -8.85 15.47
N LYS A 135 8.67 -9.39 15.88
CA LYS A 135 8.77 -10.58 16.74
C LYS A 135 8.62 -10.28 18.23
N ASN A 136 8.39 -9.03 18.63
CA ASN A 136 8.29 -8.66 20.04
C ASN A 136 7.06 -9.28 20.69
N VAL A 137 7.31 -10.02 21.76
CA VAL A 137 6.27 -10.71 22.56
C VAL A 137 5.29 -9.72 23.22
N LEU A 138 5.75 -8.50 23.54
CA LEU A 138 4.91 -7.44 24.11
C LEU A 138 3.78 -6.99 23.18
N LEU A 139 3.89 -7.24 21.87
CA LEU A 139 2.85 -6.93 20.89
C LEU A 139 1.80 -8.04 20.76
N PHE A 140 2.00 -9.19 21.41
CA PHE A 140 1.06 -10.31 21.34
C PHE A 140 -0.35 -9.96 21.83
N PRO A 141 -0.53 -9.28 22.99
CA PRO A 141 -1.87 -8.85 23.43
C PRO A 141 -2.55 -7.93 22.43
N ILE A 142 -1.79 -7.00 21.82
CA ILE A 142 -2.33 -6.05 20.83
C ILE A 142 -2.81 -6.79 19.58
N ARG A 143 -2.04 -7.75 19.07
CA ARG A 143 -2.42 -8.60 17.93
C ARG A 143 -3.69 -9.37 18.23
N ARG A 144 -3.73 -10.06 19.37
CA ARG A 144 -4.90 -10.83 19.81
C ARG A 144 -6.14 -9.96 19.94
N PHE A 145 -6.00 -8.79 20.56
CA PHE A 145 -7.10 -7.84 20.73
C PHE A 145 -7.60 -7.31 19.38
N SER A 146 -6.71 -6.99 18.44
CA SER A 146 -7.08 -6.53 17.09
C SER A 146 -7.92 -7.58 16.35
N PHE A 147 -7.54 -8.86 16.42
CA PHE A 147 -8.32 -9.94 15.81
C PHE A 147 -9.66 -10.16 16.53
N LEU A 148 -9.71 -10.05 17.85
CA LEU A 148 -10.96 -10.15 18.61
C LEU A 148 -11.93 -9.03 18.26
N LEU A 149 -11.44 -7.78 18.10
CA LEU A 149 -12.25 -6.65 17.66
C LEU A 149 -12.84 -6.89 16.28
N LEU A 150 -12.01 -7.33 15.32
CA LEU A 150 -12.46 -7.61 13.96
C LEU A 150 -13.44 -8.79 13.91
N ASN A 151 -13.29 -9.79 14.77
CA ASN A 151 -14.17 -10.94 14.80
C ASN A 151 -15.51 -10.63 15.48
N LYS A 152 -15.48 -9.91 16.61
CA LYS A 152 -16.65 -9.67 17.45
C LYS A 152 -17.55 -8.54 16.96
N PHE A 153 -16.97 -7.48 16.38
CA PHE A 153 -17.70 -6.28 16.00
C PHE A 153 -17.79 -6.08 14.49
N LEU A 154 -18.99 -6.21 13.95
CA LEU A 154 -19.28 -5.94 12.53
C LEU A 154 -18.94 -4.49 12.13
N PHE A 155 -19.05 -3.55 13.04
CA PHE A 155 -18.72 -2.15 12.82
C PHE A 155 -17.23 -1.97 12.51
N THR A 156 -16.32 -2.56 13.29
CA THR A 156 -14.87 -2.47 13.06
C THR A 156 -14.49 -3.11 11.73
N ARG A 157 -15.09 -4.24 11.38
CA ARG A 157 -14.90 -4.90 10.10
C ARG A 157 -15.34 -4.01 8.94
N LYS A 158 -16.54 -3.38 9.04
CA LYS A 158 -17.03 -2.44 8.03
C LYS A 158 -16.14 -1.20 7.89
N LEU A 159 -15.60 -0.66 8.99
CA LEU A 159 -14.66 0.46 8.95
C LEU A 159 -13.39 0.10 8.18
N VAL A 160 -12.78 -1.06 8.47
CA VAL A 160 -11.59 -1.52 7.76
C VAL A 160 -11.88 -1.73 6.28
N ILE A 161 -12.95 -2.43 5.94
CA ILE A 161 -13.35 -2.67 4.54
C ILE A 161 -13.61 -1.34 3.82
N ASN A 162 -14.34 -0.42 4.43
CA ASN A 162 -14.63 0.88 3.82
C ASN A 162 -13.37 1.71 3.61
N GLN A 163 -12.42 1.68 4.56
CA GLN A 163 -11.14 2.36 4.38
C GLN A 163 -10.33 1.75 3.24
N MET A 164 -10.30 0.43 3.14
CA MET A 164 -9.56 -0.26 2.09
C MET A 164 -10.15 -0.03 0.70
N THR A 165 -11.48 0.01 0.58
CA THR A 165 -12.16 0.13 -0.71
C THR A 165 -12.43 1.56 -1.14
N LYS A 166 -13.04 2.36 -0.26
CA LYS A 166 -13.56 3.71 -0.59
C LYS A 166 -12.77 4.86 0.03
N SER A 167 -11.94 4.58 1.03
CA SER A 167 -11.38 5.53 2.00
C SER A 167 -12.45 6.31 2.79
N LEU A 168 -12.33 6.30 4.10
CA LEU A 168 -13.22 7.07 5.00
C LEU A 168 -13.04 8.58 4.83
N ILE A 169 -11.84 9.01 4.47
CA ILE A 169 -11.52 10.43 4.29
C ILE A 169 -11.98 10.90 2.92
N TYR A 170 -11.71 10.14 1.86
CA TYR A 170 -12.08 10.50 0.50
C TYR A 170 -13.61 10.57 0.30
N SER A 171 -14.37 9.67 0.93
CA SER A 171 -15.84 9.65 0.84
C SER A 171 -16.51 10.84 1.54
N ARG A 172 -15.81 11.51 2.47
CA ARG A 172 -16.33 12.71 3.18
C ARG A 172 -16.05 14.02 2.45
N ILE A 173 -15.14 14.02 1.48
CA ILE A 173 -14.74 15.22 0.71
C ILE A 173 -15.60 15.39 -0.54
N LYS A 174 -16.32 14.36 -0.95
CA LYS A 174 -17.34 14.38 -2.00
C LYS A 174 -18.69 14.82 -1.44
#